data_9421f81854a9e40733a2fbdc26b5d4b9
#
_entry.id   9421f81854a9e40733a2fbdc26b5d4b9
#
_cell.length_a   1.000
_cell.length_b   1.000
_cell.length_c   1.000
_cell.angle_alpha   90.00
_cell.angle_beta   90.00
_cell.angle_gamma   90.00
#
_symmetry.space_group_name_H-M   'P 1'
#
loop_
_entity.id
_entity.type
_entity.pdbx_description
1 polymer ?
#
loop_
_entity_poly.entity_id
_entity_poly.type
_entity_poly.pdbx_seq_one_letter_code
_entity_poly.pdbx_strand_id
1 'polypeptide(L)' 'MKISATVTLKKEVLDPQGKVVSQTLKNMGYDSIVNVRQGKYFDIEIDETDKEKAKKIAEEICKKLLTNIVIENYTINLK' A
#
# COMPACT_ATOMS: atom_id res chain seq x y z
N MET A 1 -4.34 18.95 -6.68
CA MET A 1 -4.73 18.25 -5.43
C MET A 1 -3.79 17.08 -5.18
N LYS A 2 -3.41 16.90 -3.94
CA LYS A 2 -2.49 15.81 -3.56
C LYS A 2 -3.26 14.66 -2.94
N ILE A 3 -2.97 13.45 -3.40
CA ILE A 3 -3.61 12.22 -2.93
C ILE A 3 -2.52 11.21 -2.64
N SER A 4 -2.70 10.42 -1.60
CA SER A 4 -1.83 9.29 -1.33
C SER A 4 -2.58 7.98 -1.56
N ALA A 5 -1.87 6.99 -2.10
CA ALA A 5 -2.38 5.64 -2.24
C ALA A 5 -1.43 4.69 -1.52
N THR A 6 -1.98 3.87 -0.64
CA THR A 6 -1.23 2.82 0.06
C THR A 6 -1.72 1.48 -0.45
N VAL A 7 -0.80 0.65 -0.90
CA VAL A 7 -1.09 -0.66 -1.49
C VAL A 7 -0.41 -1.74 -0.64
N THR A 8 -1.21 -2.69 -0.15
CA THR A 8 -0.71 -3.79 0.68
C THR A 8 -1.27 -5.11 0.18
N LEU A 9 -0.54 -6.19 0.43
CA LEU A 9 -1.04 -7.53 0.15
C LEU A 9 -2.24 -7.85 1.03
N LYS A 10 -3.21 -8.57 0.49
CA LYS A 10 -4.33 -9.09 1.26
C LYS A 10 -3.82 -10.00 2.36
N LYS A 11 -4.55 -10.09 3.48
CA LYS A 11 -4.12 -10.82 4.66
C LYS A 11 -3.81 -12.29 4.39
N GLU A 12 -4.58 -12.91 3.51
CA GLU A 12 -4.43 -14.31 3.16
C GLU A 12 -3.28 -14.59 2.20
N VAL A 13 -2.68 -13.55 1.63
CA VAL A 13 -1.56 -13.70 0.70
C VAL A 13 -0.24 -13.70 1.46
N LEU A 14 0.62 -14.67 1.16
CA LEU A 14 1.95 -14.74 1.74
C LEU A 14 2.79 -13.55 1.29
N ASP A 15 3.45 -12.90 2.25
CA ASP A 15 4.37 -11.79 1.99
C ASP A 15 5.81 -12.26 2.25
N PRO A 16 6.51 -12.74 1.20
CA PRO A 16 7.87 -13.26 1.40
C PRO A 16 8.86 -12.18 1.84
N GLN A 17 8.70 -10.93 1.39
CA GLN A 17 9.59 -9.84 1.78
C GLN A 17 9.38 -9.46 3.25
N GLY A 18 8.13 -9.32 3.68
CA GLY A 18 7.81 -9.05 5.08
C GLY A 18 8.29 -10.16 5.99
N LYS A 19 8.20 -11.41 5.54
CA LYS A 19 8.67 -12.56 6.30
C LYS A 19 10.19 -12.54 6.51
N VAL A 20 10.95 -12.19 5.46
CA VAL A 20 12.41 -12.04 5.55
C VAL A 20 12.77 -10.93 6.52
N VAL A 21 12.11 -9.78 6.44
CA VAL A 21 12.35 -8.65 7.35
C VAL A 21 12.07 -9.06 8.79
N SER A 22 10.95 -9.74 9.04
CA SER A 22 10.59 -10.22 10.38
C SER A 22 11.65 -11.17 10.93
N GLN A 23 12.10 -12.11 10.13
CA GLN A 23 13.11 -13.09 10.56
C GLN A 23 14.45 -12.41 10.85
N THR A 24 14.84 -11.46 10.00
CA THR A 24 16.07 -10.70 10.20
C THR A 24 16.04 -9.89 11.50
N LEU A 25 14.91 -9.26 11.80
CA LEU A 25 14.74 -8.53 13.05
C LEU A 25 14.86 -9.43 14.27
N LYS A 26 14.28 -10.63 14.21
CA LYS A 26 14.41 -11.62 15.29
C LYS A 26 15.87 -12.04 15.46
N ASN A 27 16.59 -12.25 14.38
CA ASN A 27 18.00 -12.62 14.44
C ASN A 27 18.87 -11.49 15.02
N MET A 28 18.42 -10.25 14.93
CA MET A 28 19.07 -9.09 15.51
C MET A 28 18.74 -8.89 17.00
N GLY A 29 17.87 -9.73 17.57
CA GLY A 29 17.51 -9.67 18.97
C GLY A 29 16.18 -8.97 19.27
N TYR A 30 15.40 -8.62 18.26
CA TYR A 30 14.08 -8.00 18.45
C TYR A 30 12.99 -9.07 18.57
N ASP A 31 13.01 -9.79 19.68
CA ASP A 31 12.11 -10.95 19.89
C ASP A 31 10.64 -10.56 20.02
N SER A 32 10.35 -9.30 20.32
CA SER A 32 8.97 -8.80 20.45
C SER A 32 8.27 -8.60 19.10
N ILE A 33 9.00 -8.69 17.98
CA ILE A 33 8.41 -8.55 16.65
C ILE A 33 7.64 -9.82 16.32
N VAL A 34 6.34 -9.69 16.15
CA VAL A 34 5.45 -10.82 15.84
C VAL A 34 5.28 -11.00 14.34
N ASN A 35 5.14 -9.91 13.61
CA ASN A 35 4.86 -9.96 12.18
C ASN A 35 5.29 -8.66 11.52
N VAL A 36 5.73 -8.75 10.27
CA VAL A 36 6.05 -7.60 9.42
C VAL A 36 5.41 -7.81 8.07
N ARG A 37 4.69 -6.80 7.60
CA ARG A 37 4.08 -6.78 6.27
C ARG A 37 4.65 -5.60 5.50
N GLN A 38 4.95 -5.79 4.24
CA GLN A 38 5.50 -4.75 3.39
C GLN A 38 4.46 -4.33 2.35
N GLY A 39 4.43 -3.04 2.04
CA GLY A 39 3.52 -2.50 1.05
C GLY A 39 4.16 -1.40 0.22
N LYS A 40 3.35 -0.77 -0.63
CA LYS A 40 3.78 0.34 -1.48
C LYS A 40 3.02 1.59 -1.10
N TYR A 41 3.68 2.73 -1.25
CA TYR A 41 3.07 4.04 -1.01
C TYR A 41 3.30 4.92 -2.23
N PHE A 42 2.24 5.56 -2.71
CA PHE A 42 2.32 6.48 -3.85
C PHE A 42 1.82 7.86 -3.44
N ASP A 43 2.61 8.89 -3.73
CA ASP A 43 2.16 10.28 -3.70
C ASP A 43 1.73 10.65 -5.11
N ILE A 44 0.48 11.10 -5.25
CA ILE A 44 -0.08 11.44 -6.55
C ILE A 44 -0.51 12.90 -6.52
N GLU A 45 -0.03 13.67 -7.48
CA GLU A 45 -0.46 15.04 -7.67
C GLU A 45 -1.34 15.09 -8.90
N ILE A 46 -2.59 15.54 -8.73
CA ILE A 46 -3.57 15.58 -9.79
C ILE A 46 -3.99 17.04 -10.03
N ASP A 47 -3.93 17.48 -11.27
CA ASP A 47 -4.38 18.81 -11.65
C ASP A 47 -5.90 18.83 -11.76
N GLU A 48 -6.55 18.81 -10.60
CA GLU A 48 -7.99 18.82 -10.44
C GLU A 48 -8.35 19.50 -9.13
N THR A 49 -9.38 20.31 -9.13
CA THR A 49 -9.85 21.04 -7.95
C THR A 49 -11.05 20.38 -7.28
N ASP A 50 -11.81 19.56 -8.00
CA ASP A 50 -12.95 18.84 -7.49
C ASP A 50 -12.45 17.55 -6.78
N LYS A 51 -12.72 17.44 -5.48
CA LYS A 51 -12.28 16.32 -4.66
C LYS A 51 -12.82 14.97 -5.16
N GLU A 52 -14.07 14.95 -5.58
CA GLU A 52 -14.69 13.70 -6.05
C GLU A 52 -14.10 13.23 -7.37
N LYS A 53 -13.84 14.15 -8.29
CA LYS A 53 -13.18 13.83 -9.56
C LYS A 53 -11.76 13.34 -9.34
N ALA A 54 -11.01 14.02 -8.48
CA ALA A 54 -9.64 13.61 -8.14
C ALA A 54 -9.62 12.22 -7.51
N LYS A 55 -10.54 11.94 -6.60
CA LYS A 55 -10.67 10.63 -5.97
C LYS A 55 -11.00 9.55 -6.98
N LYS A 56 -11.91 9.81 -7.90
CA LYS A 56 -12.25 8.87 -8.98
C LYS A 56 -11.05 8.53 -9.86
N ILE A 57 -10.29 9.55 -10.24
CA ILE A 57 -9.07 9.37 -11.04
C ILE A 57 -8.08 8.50 -10.29
N ALA A 58 -7.86 8.77 -9.00
CA ALA A 58 -6.95 8.00 -8.17
C ALA A 58 -7.39 6.54 -8.04
N GLU A 59 -8.69 6.28 -7.85
CA GLU A 59 -9.22 4.93 -7.79
C GLU A 59 -9.02 4.17 -9.10
N GLU A 60 -9.24 4.82 -10.23
CA GLU A 60 -9.02 4.21 -11.54
C GLU A 60 -7.56 3.84 -11.75
N ILE A 61 -6.64 4.73 -11.39
CA ILE A 61 -5.20 4.48 -11.50
C ILE A 61 -4.80 3.31 -10.62
N CYS A 62 -5.30 3.26 -9.39
CA CYS A 62 -5.01 2.14 -8.49
C CYS A 62 -5.49 0.82 -9.06
N LYS A 63 -6.69 0.77 -9.58
CA LYS A 63 -7.25 -0.47 -10.15
C LYS A 63 -6.54 -0.89 -11.42
N LYS A 64 -6.16 0.06 -12.26
CA LYS A 64 -5.59 -0.24 -13.59
C LYS A 64 -4.10 -0.52 -13.57
N LEU A 65 -3.36 0.09 -12.65
CA LEU A 65 -1.90 0.06 -12.70
C LEU A 65 -1.23 -0.21 -11.36
N LEU A 66 -1.59 0.56 -10.32
CA LEU A 66 -0.84 0.57 -9.07
C LEU A 66 -1.07 -0.65 -8.19
N THR A 67 -2.21 -1.30 -8.35
CA THR A 67 -2.64 -2.40 -7.48
C THR A 67 -2.96 -3.63 -8.32
N ASN A 68 -2.43 -4.77 -7.90
CA ASN A 68 -2.93 -6.05 -8.41
C ASN A 68 -4.12 -6.45 -7.54
N ILE A 69 -5.34 -6.17 -8.02
CA ILE A 69 -6.56 -6.33 -7.24
C ILE A 69 -6.86 -7.78 -6.84
N VAL A 70 -6.20 -8.74 -7.46
CA VAL A 70 -6.35 -10.15 -7.10
C VAL A 70 -5.68 -10.45 -5.76
N ILE A 71 -4.50 -9.86 -5.51
CA ILE A 71 -3.68 -10.17 -4.34
C ILE A 71 -3.43 -8.97 -3.42
N GLU A 72 -3.81 -7.76 -3.85
CA GLU A 72 -3.53 -6.54 -3.09
C GLU A 72 -4.79 -5.75 -2.80
N ASN A 73 -4.75 -5.00 -1.69
CA ASN A 73 -5.74 -3.98 -1.34
C ASN A 73 -5.09 -2.60 -1.46
N TYR A 74 -5.91 -1.58 -1.67
CA TYR A 74 -5.42 -0.20 -1.67
C TYR A 74 -6.30 0.69 -0.82
N THR A 75 -5.70 1.76 -0.30
CA THR A 75 -6.40 2.81 0.45
C THR A 75 -5.98 4.15 -0.12
N ILE A 76 -6.96 5.03 -0.36
CA ILE A 76 -6.72 6.37 -0.89
C ILE A 76 -7.04 7.39 0.17
N ASN A 77 -6.13 8.35 0.36
CA ASN A 77 -6.33 9.46 1.29
C ASN A 77 -6.08 10.78 0.56
N LEU A 78 -7.02 11.71 0.74
CA LEU A 78 -6.85 13.10 0.29
C LEU A 78 -5.97 13.84 1.30
N LYS A 79 -5.02 14.55 0.79
CA LYS A 79 -4.14 15.40 1.62
C LYS A 79 -4.55 16.85 1.60
#